data_2df8177fbf05f1199db117c8017e168d
#
_entry.id   2df8177fbf05f1199db117c8017e168d
#
_cell.length_a   1.000
_cell.length_b   1.000
_cell.length_c   1.000
_cell.angle_alpha   90.00
_cell.angle_beta   90.00
_cell.angle_gamma   90.00
#
_symmetry.space_group_name_H-M   'P 1'
#
loop_
_entity.id
_entity.type
_entity.pdbx_description
1 polymer ?
#
loop_
_entity_poly.entity_id
_entity_poly.type
_entity_poly.pdbx_seq_one_letter_code
_entity_poly.pdbx_strand_id
1 'polypeptide(L)'
;MKLYTILMKKTKAGGVLKDTEKDFGIVCIEYNMPNREMKELPGNDWMDEPGKDVYIPSKLMEKPYNIKVKVGYKGNVDHWENSVDKFLDYLTGHDGSGSEMLIYFPYHKTGRKCRLSKVSNPTHYVESSELILTMELEFNVDSPRTRVVTGNSGGITTTLTELNR
;
A
#
# COMPACT_ATOMS: atom_id res chain seq x y z
N MET A 1 -4.63 16.95 13.28
CA MET A 1 -4.24 15.78 12.47
C MET A 1 -4.90 15.88 11.12
N LYS A 2 -4.14 15.70 10.06
CA LYS A 2 -4.66 15.78 8.69
C LYS A 2 -4.93 14.36 8.19
N LEU A 3 -6.13 14.13 7.69
CA LEU A 3 -6.59 12.83 7.21
C LEU A 3 -6.71 12.86 5.68
N TYR A 4 -6.30 11.78 5.03
CA TYR A 4 -6.26 11.69 3.58
C TYR A 4 -7.04 10.47 3.10
N THR A 5 -7.55 10.55 1.87
CA THR A 5 -8.09 9.38 1.20
C THR A 5 -7.00 8.59 0.49
N ILE A 6 -7.27 7.32 0.20
CA ILE A 6 -6.43 6.46 -0.62
C ILE A 6 -7.28 5.97 -1.79
N LEU A 7 -6.71 6.00 -2.99
CA LEU A 7 -7.34 5.42 -4.17
C LEU A 7 -6.79 4.02 -4.42
N MET A 8 -7.66 3.08 -4.69
CA MET A 8 -7.32 1.69 -4.94
C MET A 8 -8.04 1.16 -6.17
N LYS A 9 -7.34 0.32 -6.93
CA LYS A 9 -7.92 -0.39 -8.07
C LYS A 9 -7.33 -1.78 -8.14
N LYS A 10 -8.16 -2.79 -8.26
CA LYS A 10 -7.69 -4.16 -8.43
C LYS A 10 -7.12 -4.39 -9.83
N THR A 11 -6.07 -5.19 -9.92
CA THR A 11 -5.45 -5.55 -11.19
C THR A 11 -6.23 -6.59 -11.96
N LYS A 12 -7.13 -7.33 -11.29
CA LYS A 12 -8.04 -8.28 -11.93
C LYS A 12 -8.93 -7.59 -12.95
N ALA A 13 -9.22 -8.25 -14.05
CA ALA A 13 -10.10 -7.74 -15.11
C ALA A 13 -11.45 -7.28 -14.52
N GLY A 14 -11.91 -6.10 -14.94
CA GLY A 14 -13.13 -5.49 -14.41
C GLY A 14 -12.93 -4.70 -13.11
N GLY A 15 -11.69 -4.51 -12.65
CA GLY A 15 -11.40 -3.70 -11.47
C GLY A 15 -11.88 -2.26 -11.62
N VAL A 16 -12.56 -1.76 -10.59
CA VAL A 16 -13.12 -0.40 -10.54
C VAL A 16 -12.30 0.43 -9.55
N LEU A 17 -12.09 1.70 -9.86
CA LEU A 17 -11.45 2.64 -8.94
C LEU A 17 -12.29 2.80 -7.67
N LYS A 18 -11.68 2.59 -6.53
CA LYS A 18 -12.28 2.78 -5.20
C LYS A 18 -11.60 3.92 -4.46
N ASP A 19 -12.40 4.72 -3.79
CA ASP A 19 -11.94 5.73 -2.85
C ASP A 19 -12.23 5.20 -1.44
N THR A 20 -11.20 5.00 -0.63
CA THR A 20 -11.35 4.35 0.68
C THR A 20 -12.23 5.15 1.63
N GLU A 21 -12.19 6.48 1.57
CA GLU A 21 -13.04 7.33 2.41
C GLU A 21 -14.50 7.25 1.98
N LYS A 22 -14.80 7.36 0.69
CA LYS A 22 -16.16 7.36 0.17
C LYS A 22 -16.82 5.98 0.21
N ASP A 23 -16.06 4.94 -0.12
CA ASP A 23 -16.59 3.58 -0.24
C ASP A 23 -16.61 2.82 1.08
N PHE A 24 -15.67 3.09 1.99
CA PHE A 24 -15.49 2.33 3.23
C PHE A 24 -15.44 3.18 4.51
N GLY A 25 -15.36 4.50 4.39
CA GLY A 25 -15.15 5.38 5.54
C GLY A 25 -13.76 5.26 6.17
N ILE A 26 -12.80 4.79 5.40
CA ILE A 26 -11.41 4.59 5.84
C ILE A 26 -10.54 5.74 5.34
N VAL A 27 -9.83 6.36 6.26
CA VAL A 27 -8.91 7.47 5.94
C VAL A 27 -7.48 7.08 6.30
N CYS A 28 -6.53 7.61 5.55
CA CYS A 28 -5.11 7.43 5.83
C CYS A 28 -4.64 8.49 6.83
N ILE A 29 -3.97 8.03 7.88
CA ILE A 29 -3.36 8.88 8.89
C ILE A 29 -1.92 9.19 8.49
N GLU A 30 -1.15 8.13 8.22
CA GLU A 30 0.23 8.22 7.77
C GLU A 30 0.60 6.97 6.99
N TYR A 31 1.62 7.08 6.19
CA TYR A 31 2.21 5.92 5.53
C TYR A 31 3.72 6.10 5.39
N ASN A 32 4.42 5.00 5.30
CA ASN A 32 5.87 4.98 5.19
C ASN A 32 6.29 4.08 4.04
N MET A 33 7.06 4.64 3.12
CA MET A 33 7.75 3.87 2.09
C MET A 33 9.19 3.71 2.53
N PRO A 34 9.65 2.46 2.77
CA PRO A 34 11.02 2.24 3.21
C PRO A 34 12.02 2.65 2.14
N ASN A 35 13.26 2.84 2.56
CA ASN A 35 14.37 3.09 1.66
C ASN A 35 14.57 1.88 0.74
N ARG A 36 15.02 2.17 -0.48
CA ARG A 36 15.36 1.13 -1.44
C ARG A 36 16.55 0.33 -0.94
N GLU A 37 16.43 -0.98 -1.01
CA GLU A 37 17.47 -1.92 -0.64
C GLU A 37 17.84 -2.76 -1.85
N MET A 38 19.13 -2.95 -2.06
CA MET A 38 19.62 -3.72 -3.21
C MET A 38 19.77 -5.18 -2.83
N LYS A 39 19.57 -6.07 -3.82
CA LYS A 39 19.83 -7.49 -3.64
C LYS A 39 21.30 -7.71 -3.34
N GLU A 40 21.57 -8.74 -2.54
CA GLU A 40 22.94 -9.15 -2.26
C GLU A 40 23.66 -9.57 -3.54
N LEU A 41 24.93 -9.18 -3.63
CA LEU A 41 25.77 -9.52 -4.76
C LEU A 41 26.50 -10.84 -4.49
N PRO A 42 26.65 -11.71 -5.51
CA PRO A 42 27.43 -12.91 -5.36
C PRO A 42 28.92 -12.56 -5.13
N GLY A 43 29.53 -13.27 -4.23
CA GLY A 43 30.94 -13.05 -3.90
C GLY A 43 31.51 -14.09 -2.97
N ASN A 44 32.82 -14.03 -2.77
CA ASN A 44 33.54 -14.92 -1.89
C ASN A 44 34.23 -14.12 -0.77
N ASP A 45 34.10 -14.63 0.44
CA ASP A 45 34.75 -14.06 1.63
C ASP A 45 35.84 -15.04 2.07
N TRP A 46 37.07 -14.73 1.70
CA TRP A 46 38.22 -15.58 1.96
C TRP A 46 38.81 -15.28 3.33
N MET A 47 39.08 -16.31 4.12
CA MET A 47 39.58 -16.18 5.51
C MET A 47 40.97 -15.52 5.59
N ASP A 48 41.77 -15.67 4.56
CA ASP A 48 43.17 -15.22 4.53
C ASP A 48 43.36 -13.87 3.81
N GLU A 49 42.25 -13.27 3.36
CA GLU A 49 42.29 -11.98 2.65
C GLU A 49 41.38 -10.96 3.37
N PRO A 50 41.80 -9.69 3.47
CA PRO A 50 40.91 -8.64 3.95
C PRO A 50 39.79 -8.36 2.94
N GLY A 51 38.58 -8.23 3.47
CA GLY A 51 37.42 -7.87 2.65
C GLY A 51 36.78 -9.06 1.95
N LYS A 52 36.04 -8.79 0.90
CA LYS A 52 35.27 -9.76 0.17
C LYS A 52 35.35 -9.50 -1.33
N ASP A 53 35.59 -10.54 -2.12
CA ASP A 53 35.55 -10.46 -3.57
C ASP A 53 34.09 -10.51 -4.03
N VAL A 54 33.60 -9.45 -4.67
CA VAL A 54 32.21 -9.31 -5.09
C VAL A 54 32.13 -9.02 -6.58
N TYR A 55 31.27 -9.77 -7.27
CA TYR A 55 30.89 -9.41 -8.63
C TYR A 55 29.93 -8.21 -8.62
N ILE A 56 30.34 -7.12 -9.25
CA ILE A 56 29.52 -5.89 -9.31
C ILE A 56 28.95 -5.76 -10.72
N PRO A 57 27.62 -5.94 -10.89
CA PRO A 57 26.97 -5.75 -12.18
C PRO A 57 26.87 -4.27 -12.55
N SER A 58 26.62 -3.98 -13.82
CA SER A 58 26.44 -2.60 -14.30
C SER A 58 25.18 -1.93 -13.72
N LYS A 59 24.21 -2.73 -13.29
CA LYS A 59 22.97 -2.25 -12.63
C LYS A 59 22.70 -3.06 -11.37
N LEU A 60 22.50 -2.38 -10.27
CA LEU A 60 22.08 -3.03 -9.04
C LEU A 60 20.56 -3.30 -9.08
N MET A 61 20.16 -4.47 -8.62
CA MET A 61 18.75 -4.88 -8.59
C MET A 61 18.16 -4.63 -7.21
N GLU A 62 16.98 -4.01 -7.18
CA GLU A 62 16.29 -3.68 -5.95
C GLU A 62 15.55 -4.90 -5.39
N LYS A 63 15.53 -5.02 -4.06
CA LYS A 63 14.71 -6.01 -3.37
C LYS A 63 13.24 -5.59 -3.36
N PRO A 64 12.30 -6.55 -3.27
CA PRO A 64 10.93 -6.26 -2.85
C PRO A 64 10.92 -5.55 -1.50
N TYR A 65 9.92 -4.73 -1.26
CA TYR A 65 9.79 -4.01 0.01
C TYR A 65 8.33 -3.97 0.47
N ASN A 66 8.13 -3.53 1.70
CA ASN A 66 6.81 -3.37 2.30
C ASN A 66 6.48 -1.90 2.52
N ILE A 67 5.22 -1.55 2.31
CA ILE A 67 4.66 -0.25 2.68
C ILE A 67 3.84 -0.44 3.93
N LYS A 68 4.06 0.39 4.93
CA LYS A 68 3.24 0.45 6.15
C LYS A 68 2.32 1.66 6.07
N VAL A 69 1.04 1.41 6.25
CA VAL A 69 0.00 2.45 6.17
C VAL A 69 -0.82 2.39 7.45
N LYS A 70 -0.91 3.50 8.14
CA LYS A 70 -1.80 3.65 9.29
C LYS A 70 -3.11 4.26 8.81
N VAL A 71 -4.19 3.53 9.02
CA VAL A 71 -5.53 3.95 8.59
C VAL A 71 -6.47 4.02 9.78
N GLY A 72 -7.55 4.78 9.63
CA GLY A 72 -8.58 4.88 10.65
C GLY A 72 -9.96 4.85 10.02
N TYR A 73 -10.93 4.33 10.78
CA TYR A 73 -12.33 4.39 10.41
C TYR A 73 -12.94 5.69 10.91
N LYS A 74 -13.52 6.43 9.97
CA LYS A 74 -14.23 7.68 10.21
C LYS A 74 -15.67 7.50 9.73
N GLY A 75 -16.59 7.33 10.62
CA GLY A 75 -17.99 7.11 10.26
C GLY A 75 -18.87 6.86 11.48
N ASN A 76 -20.02 6.22 11.24
CA ASN A 76 -20.98 5.92 12.30
C ASN A 76 -20.51 4.73 13.12
N VAL A 77 -20.54 4.86 14.43
CA VAL A 77 -20.19 3.80 15.39
C VAL A 77 -21.09 2.56 15.25
N ASP A 78 -22.33 2.72 14.81
CA ASP A 78 -23.26 1.60 14.66
C ASP A 78 -22.91 0.68 13.49
N HIS A 79 -22.11 1.14 12.57
CA HIS A 79 -21.76 0.43 11.33
C HIS A 79 -20.27 0.18 11.12
N TRP A 80 -19.43 0.49 12.12
CA TRP A 80 -18.00 0.44 11.96
C TRP A 80 -17.48 -0.98 11.62
N GLU A 81 -17.99 -1.98 12.31
CA GLU A 81 -17.55 -3.38 12.12
C GLU A 81 -17.84 -3.87 10.71
N ASN A 82 -19.05 -3.64 10.21
CA ASN A 82 -19.42 -4.02 8.87
C ASN A 82 -18.60 -3.28 7.80
N SER A 83 -18.36 -1.99 8.00
CA SER A 83 -17.53 -1.20 7.06
C SER A 83 -16.09 -1.63 7.05
N VAL A 84 -15.51 -1.91 8.21
CA VAL A 84 -14.13 -2.39 8.34
C VAL A 84 -14.01 -3.80 7.74
N ASP A 85 -14.96 -4.68 7.98
CA ASP A 85 -14.95 -6.03 7.40
C ASP A 85 -15.07 -6.00 5.89
N LYS A 86 -15.91 -5.15 5.33
CA LYS A 86 -15.99 -4.95 3.87
C LYS A 86 -14.68 -4.45 3.29
N PHE A 87 -14.02 -3.52 3.97
CA PHE A 87 -12.72 -3.01 3.55
C PHE A 87 -11.64 -4.10 3.57
N LEU A 88 -11.57 -4.87 4.65
CA LEU A 88 -10.60 -5.97 4.76
C LEU A 88 -10.89 -7.10 3.75
N ASP A 89 -12.13 -7.42 3.50
CA ASP A 89 -12.52 -8.39 2.47
C ASP A 89 -12.14 -7.90 1.07
N TYR A 90 -12.29 -6.61 0.82
CA TYR A 90 -11.81 -6.00 -0.42
C TYR A 90 -10.28 -6.11 -0.55
N LEU A 91 -9.54 -5.79 0.51
CA LEU A 91 -8.07 -5.87 0.48
C LEU A 91 -7.56 -7.30 0.26
N THR A 92 -8.21 -8.28 0.89
CA THR A 92 -7.79 -9.69 0.81
C THR A 92 -8.32 -10.43 -0.42
N GLY A 93 -9.31 -9.86 -1.09
CA GLY A 93 -9.94 -10.48 -2.24
C GLY A 93 -11.05 -11.47 -1.91
N HIS A 94 -11.49 -11.56 -0.65
CA HIS A 94 -12.60 -12.43 -0.23
C HIS A 94 -13.94 -12.03 -0.85
N ASP A 95 -14.06 -10.78 -1.30
CA ASP A 95 -15.24 -10.29 -2.04
C ASP A 95 -15.23 -10.68 -3.53
N GLY A 96 -14.24 -11.42 -3.99
CA GLY A 96 -14.09 -11.84 -5.38
C GLY A 96 -13.35 -10.85 -6.28
N SER A 97 -12.92 -9.70 -5.76
CA SER A 97 -12.24 -8.66 -6.55
C SER A 97 -10.75 -8.96 -6.83
N GLY A 98 -10.19 -9.97 -6.18
CA GLY A 98 -8.78 -10.32 -6.28
C GLY A 98 -7.93 -9.69 -5.18
N SER A 99 -6.71 -10.20 -5.00
CA SER A 99 -5.82 -9.78 -3.91
C SER A 99 -4.79 -8.74 -4.30
N GLU A 100 -4.39 -8.70 -5.56
CA GLU A 100 -3.42 -7.72 -6.06
C GLU A 100 -4.11 -6.42 -6.45
N MET A 101 -3.51 -5.30 -6.09
CA MET A 101 -4.11 -3.99 -6.33
C MET A 101 -3.07 -2.93 -6.64
N LEU A 102 -3.55 -1.86 -7.26
CA LEU A 102 -2.82 -0.61 -7.38
C LEU A 102 -3.31 0.30 -6.25
N ILE A 103 -2.39 0.77 -5.43
CA ILE A 103 -2.65 1.73 -4.36
C ILE A 103 -2.05 3.09 -4.75
N TYR A 104 -2.81 4.15 -4.54
CA TYR A 104 -2.38 5.49 -4.90
C TYR A 104 -2.71 6.48 -3.78
N PHE A 105 -1.71 7.28 -3.41
CA PHE A 105 -1.84 8.33 -2.39
C PHE A 105 -1.95 9.69 -3.08
N PRO A 106 -3.16 10.25 -3.23
CA PRO A 106 -3.38 11.46 -4.02
C PRO A 106 -2.64 12.69 -3.50
N TYR A 107 -2.46 12.76 -2.19
CA TYR A 107 -1.79 13.90 -1.57
C TYR A 107 -0.33 14.04 -2.01
N HIS A 108 0.40 12.94 -2.05
CA HIS A 108 1.80 12.91 -2.49
C HIS A 108 1.97 12.50 -3.95
N LYS A 109 0.87 12.20 -4.64
CA LYS A 109 0.87 11.78 -6.05
C LYS A 109 1.79 10.60 -6.31
N THR A 110 1.74 9.61 -5.45
CA THR A 110 2.57 8.40 -5.54
C THR A 110 1.73 7.15 -5.38
N GLY A 111 2.12 6.09 -6.06
CA GLY A 111 1.41 4.82 -5.98
C GLY A 111 2.27 3.64 -6.37
N ARG A 112 1.83 2.46 -5.94
CA ARG A 112 2.51 1.19 -6.16
C ARG A 112 1.52 0.07 -6.43
N LYS A 113 1.98 -0.97 -7.12
CA LYS A 113 1.29 -2.24 -7.20
C LYS A 113 1.67 -3.09 -6.00
N CYS A 114 0.69 -3.56 -5.26
CA CYS A 114 0.92 -4.25 -4.00
C CYS A 114 -0.19 -5.25 -3.66
N ARG A 115 0.02 -5.98 -2.60
CA ARG A 115 -0.95 -6.86 -1.98
C ARG A 115 -0.86 -6.76 -0.46
N LEU A 116 -1.98 -6.96 0.22
CA LEU A 116 -1.99 -6.93 1.68
C LEU A 116 -1.19 -8.11 2.24
N SER A 117 -0.33 -7.82 3.20
CA SER A 117 0.44 -8.82 3.92
C SER A 117 -0.07 -9.03 5.33
N LYS A 118 -0.38 -7.94 6.04
CA LYS A 118 -0.67 -8.00 7.47
C LYS A 118 -1.54 -6.82 7.90
N VAL A 119 -2.42 -7.10 8.86
CA VAL A 119 -3.15 -6.08 9.63
C VAL A 119 -2.71 -6.19 11.07
N SER A 120 -2.32 -5.08 11.69
CA SER A 120 -1.79 -5.08 13.05
C SER A 120 -2.24 -3.85 13.85
N ASN A 121 -2.03 -3.93 15.16
CA ASN A 121 -2.26 -2.85 16.12
C ASN A 121 -3.64 -2.19 16.02
N PRO A 122 -4.75 -2.96 16.03
CA PRO A 122 -6.06 -2.36 16.07
C PRO A 122 -6.26 -1.65 17.41
N THR A 123 -6.63 -0.37 17.35
CA THR A 123 -6.90 0.44 18.53
C THR A 123 -8.29 1.05 18.42
N HIS A 124 -9.14 0.76 19.39
CA HIS A 124 -10.50 1.27 19.44
C HIS A 124 -10.57 2.48 20.35
N TYR A 125 -11.20 3.54 19.89
CA TYR A 125 -11.40 4.76 20.66
C TYR A 125 -12.85 4.83 21.13
N VAL A 126 -13.04 4.95 22.45
CA VAL A 126 -14.39 5.05 23.05
C VAL A 126 -14.92 6.47 22.96
N GLU A 127 -14.03 7.44 23.14
CA GLU A 127 -14.37 8.86 23.07
C GLU A 127 -13.41 9.55 22.10
N SER A 128 -13.74 9.51 20.82
CA SER A 128 -12.98 10.23 19.80
C SER A 128 -13.90 11.17 19.04
N SER A 129 -13.40 12.33 18.72
CA SER A 129 -14.12 13.30 17.90
C SER A 129 -14.15 12.93 16.42
N GLU A 130 -13.20 12.12 15.95
CA GLU A 130 -13.05 11.84 14.51
C GLU A 130 -12.92 10.37 14.17
N LEU A 131 -12.09 9.61 14.90
CA LEU A 131 -11.77 8.24 14.59
C LEU A 131 -12.31 7.27 15.65
N ILE A 132 -12.91 6.19 15.19
CA ILE A 132 -13.46 5.14 16.06
C ILE A 132 -12.45 4.01 16.22
N LEU A 133 -11.75 3.68 15.16
CA LEU A 133 -10.78 2.60 15.10
C LEU A 133 -9.57 3.05 14.27
N THR A 134 -8.38 2.69 14.72
CA THR A 134 -7.16 2.79 13.90
C THR A 134 -6.51 1.42 13.81
N MET A 135 -5.84 1.18 12.69
CA MET A 135 -5.08 -0.05 12.47
C MET A 135 -3.92 0.23 11.51
N GLU A 136 -2.94 -0.64 11.53
CA GLU A 136 -1.81 -0.58 10.61
C GLU A 136 -1.93 -1.68 9.56
N LEU A 137 -1.79 -1.29 8.30
CA LEU A 137 -1.76 -2.20 7.17
C LEU A 137 -0.35 -2.30 6.63
N GLU A 138 0.07 -3.51 6.31
CA GLU A 138 1.35 -3.75 5.67
C GLU A 138 1.09 -4.38 4.29
N PHE A 139 1.62 -3.72 3.25
CA PHE A 139 1.49 -4.17 1.87
C PHE A 139 2.86 -4.58 1.33
N ASN A 140 2.91 -5.73 0.66
CA ASN A 140 4.11 -6.17 -0.04
C ASN A 140 4.14 -5.61 -1.46
N VAL A 141 5.25 -4.99 -1.82
CA VAL A 141 5.53 -4.52 -3.17
C VAL A 141 6.57 -5.45 -3.78
N ASP A 142 6.11 -6.40 -4.59
CA ASP A 142 6.98 -7.41 -5.19
C ASP A 142 7.78 -6.87 -6.38
N SER A 143 7.26 -5.86 -7.06
CA SER A 143 7.89 -5.21 -8.21
C SER A 143 8.33 -3.78 -7.85
N PRO A 144 9.54 -3.59 -7.32
CA PRO A 144 9.95 -2.31 -6.73
C PRO A 144 10.02 -1.15 -7.73
N ARG A 145 10.13 -1.42 -9.02
CA ARG A 145 10.21 -0.39 -10.05
C ARG A 145 8.88 -0.03 -10.71
N THR A 146 7.83 -0.80 -10.45
CA THR A 146 6.50 -0.49 -10.97
C THR A 146 5.92 0.70 -10.23
N ARG A 147 5.39 1.65 -10.97
CA ARG A 147 4.72 2.86 -10.45
C ARG A 147 3.29 2.90 -10.93
N VAL A 148 2.49 3.72 -10.30
CA VAL A 148 1.10 3.95 -10.68
C VAL A 148 0.96 5.36 -11.20
N VAL A 149 0.36 5.49 -12.37
CA VAL A 149 0.01 6.77 -12.97
C VAL A 149 -1.50 6.95 -12.99
N THR A 150 -1.94 8.20 -12.95
CA THR A 150 -3.36 8.53 -12.91
C THR A 150 -3.86 9.04 -14.26
N GLY A 151 -5.11 8.67 -14.59
CA GLY A 151 -5.88 9.34 -15.63
C GLY A 151 -6.90 10.26 -14.99
N ASN A 152 -6.96 11.50 -15.44
CA ASN A 152 -7.85 12.51 -14.89
C ASN A 152 -8.90 12.95 -15.90
N SER A 153 -10.10 13.25 -15.41
CA SER A 153 -11.16 13.87 -16.18
C SER A 153 -11.82 14.97 -15.34
N GLY A 154 -11.80 16.21 -15.83
CA GLY A 154 -12.36 17.34 -15.10
C GLY A 154 -11.70 17.62 -13.75
N GLY A 155 -10.41 17.36 -13.61
CA GLY A 155 -9.67 17.54 -12.36
C GLY A 155 -9.83 16.43 -11.34
N ILE A 156 -10.62 15.40 -11.65
CA ILE A 156 -10.88 14.24 -10.80
C ILE A 156 -10.12 13.03 -11.36
N THR A 157 -9.43 12.29 -10.52
CA THR A 157 -8.77 11.04 -10.90
C THR A 157 -9.82 9.99 -11.25
N THR A 158 -9.78 9.47 -12.47
CA THR A 158 -10.75 8.49 -12.99
C THR A 158 -10.18 7.09 -13.15
N THR A 159 -8.88 6.95 -13.26
CA THR A 159 -8.23 5.64 -13.43
C THR A 159 -6.82 5.62 -12.89
N LEU A 160 -6.38 4.41 -12.52
CA LEU A 160 -5.02 4.12 -12.14
C LEU A 160 -4.44 3.10 -13.13
N THR A 161 -3.21 3.32 -13.58
CA THR A 161 -2.53 2.46 -14.54
C THR A 161 -1.12 2.18 -14.10
N GLU A 162 -0.63 0.97 -14.35
CA GLU A 162 0.75 0.60 -14.08
C GLU A 162 1.72 1.24 -15.07
N LEU A 163 2.86 1.68 -14.56
CA LEU A 163 4.00 2.11 -15.35
C LEU A 163 5.25 1.36 -14.88
N ASN A 164 5.82 0.54 -15.74
CA ASN A 164 7.08 -0.14 -15.48
C ASN A 164 8.25 0.78 -15.84
N ARG A 165 9.19 0.91 -14.94
CA ARG A 165 10.39 1.74 -15.13
C ARG A 165 11.67 0.92 -15.13
#